data_6557de35203a2b1a23e790e6c5fab394
#
_entry.id   6557de35203a2b1a23e790e6c5fab394
#
_cell.length_a   1.000
_cell.length_b   1.000
_cell.length_c   1.000
_cell.angle_alpha   90.00
_cell.angle_beta   90.00
_cell.angle_gamma   90.00
#
_symmetry.space_group_name_H-M   'P 1'
#
loop_
_entity.id
_entity.type
_entity.pdbx_description
1 polymer ?
#
loop_
_entity_poly.entity_id
_entity_poly.type
_entity_poly.pdbx_seq_one_letter_code
_entity_poly.pdbx_strand_id
1 'polypeptide(L)'
;MERSALSFWVRSPGKGEIERVALPDPGPDDVVVRTLYSGISRGTESLVFEGRVPAGQRDLMRAPFQEGDFPGPVKYGYLNVGIVEEGASALVGRTVFCLYPHQTRYVVPASAVTPVPEDVPPGRAILAGTVETAVNALWDAAPLVGDRIAVVGAGMVGCSVAAVLAGLPGARVQLVDVDTSRAPVAEALGVGFAVPDDAEGDCDLVVHASASEAGLARSLELLAPEGEVLELSWYGDRRVAVPLGEHFHSRRLTVRGSQVGAVSPSRRSRRTHADRLALALRLLAAPAFDALITGEAGFTELPRLMPPLASGALPALCHRIVYDPVEEAALVQRHRP
;
A
#
# COMPACT_ATOMS: atom_id res chain seq x y z
N MET A 1 -1.79 36.43 -2.87
CA MET A 1 -2.86 35.59 -2.30
C MET A 1 -2.19 34.44 -1.58
N GLU A 2 -2.58 34.19 -0.34
CA GLU A 2 -2.05 33.07 0.44
C GLU A 2 -2.37 31.74 -0.27
N ARG A 3 -1.35 30.90 -0.48
CA ARG A 3 -1.51 29.58 -1.09
C ARG A 3 -2.28 28.68 -0.14
N SER A 4 -3.25 27.94 -0.62
CA SER A 4 -4.01 27.03 0.22
C SER A 4 -4.39 25.76 -0.54
N ALA A 5 -4.64 24.70 0.20
CA ALA A 5 -5.12 23.40 -0.29
C ALA A 5 -6.24 22.89 0.60
N LEU A 6 -6.90 21.82 0.16
CA LEU A 6 -7.81 21.03 0.96
C LEU A 6 -7.12 19.72 1.34
N SER A 7 -7.20 19.32 2.61
CA SER A 7 -6.61 18.09 3.11
C SER A 7 -7.61 17.29 3.94
N PHE A 8 -7.49 15.95 3.88
CA PHE A 8 -8.30 15.06 4.69
C PHE A 8 -7.59 14.77 6.02
N TRP A 9 -8.32 14.96 7.12
CA TRP A 9 -7.85 14.73 8.48
C TRP A 9 -8.71 13.69 9.20
N VAL A 10 -8.08 12.76 9.88
CA VAL A 10 -8.74 11.95 10.91
C VAL A 10 -8.72 12.74 12.21
N ARG A 11 -9.85 13.33 12.57
CA ARG A 11 -9.98 14.21 13.76
C ARG A 11 -9.93 13.44 15.07
N SER A 12 -10.59 12.32 15.07
CA SER A 12 -10.63 11.35 16.15
C SER A 12 -10.93 9.97 15.55
N PRO A 13 -10.73 8.87 16.29
CA PRO A 13 -11.07 7.54 15.80
C PRO A 13 -12.48 7.47 15.20
N GLY A 14 -12.57 7.00 13.96
CA GLY A 14 -13.81 6.88 13.19
C GLY A 14 -14.38 8.17 12.58
N LYS A 15 -13.69 9.32 12.74
CA LYS A 15 -14.20 10.61 12.24
C LYS A 15 -13.17 11.31 11.35
N GLY A 16 -13.48 11.42 10.05
CA GLY A 16 -12.70 12.13 9.05
C GLY A 16 -13.36 13.42 8.60
N GLU A 17 -12.54 14.46 8.33
CA GLU A 17 -13.01 15.76 7.85
C GLU A 17 -12.05 16.31 6.79
N ILE A 18 -12.59 17.12 5.87
CA ILE A 18 -11.77 17.88 4.92
C ILE A 18 -11.63 19.31 5.42
N GLU A 19 -10.41 19.80 5.40
CA GLU A 19 -10.07 21.13 5.89
C GLU A 19 -9.25 21.91 4.88
N ARG A 20 -9.40 23.22 4.94
CA ARG A 20 -8.52 24.13 4.24
C ARG A 20 -7.25 24.35 5.05
N VAL A 21 -6.10 24.13 4.41
CA VAL A 21 -4.77 24.33 5.00
C VAL A 21 -3.99 25.36 4.19
N ALA A 22 -3.20 26.18 4.88
CA ALA A 22 -2.23 27.05 4.23
C ALA A 22 -1.07 26.21 3.67
N LEU A 23 -0.56 26.60 2.50
CA LEU A 23 0.65 25.99 1.95
C LEU A 23 1.84 26.94 2.19
N PRO A 24 3.01 26.40 2.54
CA PRO A 24 4.23 27.20 2.59
C PRO A 24 4.60 27.68 1.18
N ASP A 25 5.36 28.78 1.12
CA ASP A 25 6.01 29.16 -0.13
C ASP A 25 7.13 28.14 -0.43
N PRO A 26 7.27 27.68 -1.70
CA PRO A 26 8.29 26.73 -2.05
C PRO A 26 9.69 27.34 -1.92
N GLY A 27 10.59 26.61 -1.30
CA GLY A 27 12.03 26.94 -1.31
C GLY A 27 12.66 26.61 -2.68
N PRO A 28 13.97 26.91 -2.85
CA PRO A 28 14.67 26.72 -4.13
C PRO A 28 14.74 25.25 -4.59
N ASP A 29 14.73 24.32 -3.64
CA ASP A 29 14.80 22.87 -3.90
C ASP A 29 13.43 22.18 -3.80
N ASP A 30 12.36 22.95 -3.60
CA ASP A 30 11.01 22.40 -3.47
C ASP A 30 10.29 22.35 -4.81
N VAL A 31 9.25 21.52 -4.84
CA VAL A 31 8.27 21.45 -5.92
C VAL A 31 6.87 21.62 -5.35
N VAL A 32 6.02 22.30 -6.12
CA VAL A 32 4.56 22.34 -5.87
C VAL A 32 3.90 21.28 -6.71
N VAL A 33 3.20 20.36 -6.06
CA VAL A 33 2.51 19.25 -6.72
C VAL A 33 1.01 19.46 -6.57
N ARG A 34 0.28 19.39 -7.69
CA ARG A 34 -1.18 19.29 -7.71
C ARG A 34 -1.55 17.81 -7.86
N THR A 35 -2.30 17.30 -6.90
CA THR A 35 -2.76 15.91 -6.88
C THR A 35 -3.74 15.64 -8.03
N LEU A 36 -3.56 14.51 -8.70
CA LEU A 36 -4.51 13.95 -9.67
C LEU A 36 -5.29 12.80 -9.07
N TYR A 37 -4.57 11.91 -8.38
CA TYR A 37 -5.11 10.70 -7.76
C TYR A 37 -4.41 10.42 -6.44
N SER A 38 -5.14 9.82 -5.51
CA SER A 38 -4.54 9.11 -4.38
C SER A 38 -5.20 7.74 -4.21
N GLY A 39 -4.53 6.83 -3.53
CA GLY A 39 -5.05 5.50 -3.23
C GLY A 39 -5.28 5.33 -1.74
N ILE A 40 -6.36 4.64 -1.36
CA ILE A 40 -6.57 4.24 0.03
C ILE A 40 -5.97 2.85 0.23
N SER A 41 -4.98 2.76 1.12
CA SER A 41 -4.42 1.51 1.60
C SER A 41 -5.26 0.98 2.76
N ARG A 42 -6.31 0.20 2.43
CA ARG A 42 -7.32 -0.22 3.41
C ARG A 42 -6.72 -0.80 4.70
N GLY A 43 -5.70 -1.65 4.62
CA GLY A 43 -5.11 -2.29 5.80
C GLY A 43 -4.60 -1.28 6.82
N THR A 44 -3.63 -0.47 6.43
CA THR A 44 -2.97 0.49 7.32
C THR A 44 -3.84 1.70 7.63
N GLU A 45 -4.51 2.26 6.62
CA GLU A 45 -5.31 3.47 6.83
C GLU A 45 -6.57 3.21 7.65
N SER A 46 -7.14 1.98 7.60
CA SER A 46 -8.22 1.60 8.52
C SER A 46 -7.75 1.55 9.98
N LEU A 47 -6.55 1.01 10.25
CA LEU A 47 -5.99 1.02 11.61
C LEU A 47 -5.79 2.43 12.13
N VAL A 48 -5.33 3.35 11.28
CA VAL A 48 -5.19 4.77 11.64
C VAL A 48 -6.54 5.41 11.85
N PHE A 49 -7.48 5.21 10.92
CA PHE A 49 -8.83 5.78 11.01
C PHE A 49 -9.59 5.31 12.25
N GLU A 50 -9.42 4.05 12.64
CA GLU A 50 -10.02 3.48 13.86
C GLU A 50 -9.25 3.80 15.14
N GLY A 51 -8.09 4.46 15.05
CA GLY A 51 -7.25 4.81 16.20
C GLY A 51 -6.52 3.62 16.83
N ARG A 52 -6.31 2.54 16.09
CA ARG A 52 -5.76 1.25 16.55
C ARG A 52 -4.25 1.11 16.36
N VAL A 53 -3.54 2.21 16.16
CA VAL A 53 -2.08 2.22 16.14
C VAL A 53 -1.57 2.10 17.58
N PRO A 54 -0.82 1.01 17.93
CA PRO A 54 -0.33 0.80 19.29
C PRO A 54 0.57 1.95 19.75
N ALA A 55 0.45 2.35 21.03
CA ALA A 55 1.19 3.48 21.56
C ALA A 55 2.72 3.36 21.34
N GLY A 56 3.28 2.16 21.54
CA GLY A 56 4.71 1.90 21.36
C GLY A 56 5.17 1.84 19.89
N GLN A 57 4.25 1.97 18.92
CA GLN A 57 4.55 1.93 17.49
C GLN A 57 4.30 3.29 16.80
N ARG A 58 3.77 4.28 17.53
CA ARG A 58 3.32 5.54 16.92
C ARG A 58 4.42 6.28 16.19
N ASP A 59 5.61 6.34 16.75
CA ASP A 59 6.75 7.03 16.13
C ASP A 59 7.31 6.25 14.93
N LEU A 60 7.40 4.91 15.06
CA LEU A 60 7.93 4.04 14.00
C LEU A 60 7.00 3.93 12.79
N MET A 61 5.69 4.05 13.02
CA MET A 61 4.67 3.89 11.99
C MET A 61 4.17 5.22 11.40
N ARG A 62 4.86 6.32 11.70
CA ARG A 62 4.59 7.60 11.02
C ARG A 62 4.82 7.46 9.52
N ALA A 63 3.84 7.90 8.74
CA ALA A 63 4.02 8.02 7.29
C ALA A 63 4.90 9.25 6.97
N PRO A 64 5.59 9.25 5.83
CA PRO A 64 6.21 10.46 5.32
C PRO A 64 5.17 11.60 5.22
N PHE A 65 5.57 12.81 5.56
CA PHE A 65 4.70 14.00 5.53
C PHE A 65 3.40 13.89 6.35
N GLN A 66 3.32 12.94 7.28
CA GLN A 66 2.26 12.93 8.26
C GLN A 66 2.30 14.20 9.11
N GLU A 67 1.15 14.83 9.30
CA GLU A 67 0.98 15.92 10.25
C GLU A 67 0.06 15.48 11.38
N GLY A 68 0.26 16.04 12.58
CA GLY A 68 -0.44 15.58 13.78
C GLY A 68 0.04 14.21 14.26
N ASP A 69 -0.62 13.69 15.30
CA ASP A 69 -0.20 12.50 16.02
C ASP A 69 -1.35 11.49 16.16
N PHE A 70 -1.00 10.20 16.26
CA PHE A 70 -1.98 9.15 16.54
C PHE A 70 -2.51 9.27 17.99
N PRO A 71 -3.81 9.00 18.25
CA PRO A 71 -4.81 8.53 17.28
C PRO A 71 -5.53 9.64 16.50
N GLY A 72 -5.19 10.89 16.72
CA GLY A 72 -5.74 12.05 16.06
C GLY A 72 -5.74 13.33 16.94
N PRO A 73 -5.87 14.53 16.34
CA PRO A 73 -6.00 14.77 14.89
C PRO A 73 -4.74 14.41 14.10
N VAL A 74 -4.92 13.70 12.98
CA VAL A 74 -3.81 13.28 12.13
C VAL A 74 -4.18 13.38 10.65
N LYS A 75 -3.27 13.91 9.83
CA LYS A 75 -3.32 13.87 8.37
C LYS A 75 -2.45 12.70 7.92
N TYR A 76 -3.07 11.68 7.33
CA TYR A 76 -2.42 10.41 6.99
C TYR A 76 -2.73 9.97 5.56
N GLY A 77 -1.92 9.11 5.02
CA GLY A 77 -1.96 8.60 3.66
C GLY A 77 -0.57 8.64 3.04
N TYR A 78 -0.34 7.87 1.98
CA TYR A 78 1.00 7.77 1.37
C TYR A 78 0.98 7.28 -0.09
N LEU A 79 -0.17 7.27 -0.75
CA LEU A 79 -0.32 6.85 -2.14
C LEU A 79 -0.84 8.02 -2.98
N ASN A 80 0.03 8.96 -3.34
CA ASN A 80 -0.35 10.19 -4.02
C ASN A 80 0.36 10.31 -5.37
N VAL A 81 -0.40 10.65 -6.41
CA VAL A 81 0.08 10.92 -7.76
C VAL A 81 -0.40 12.30 -8.19
N GLY A 82 0.50 13.13 -8.66
CA GLY A 82 0.18 14.50 -9.06
C GLY A 82 1.06 15.01 -10.20
N ILE A 83 0.79 16.24 -10.62
CA ILE A 83 1.59 17.00 -11.60
C ILE A 83 2.39 18.06 -10.85
N VAL A 84 3.66 18.18 -11.15
CA VAL A 84 4.51 19.28 -10.67
C VAL A 84 4.10 20.55 -11.40
N GLU A 85 3.61 21.55 -10.66
CA GLU A 85 3.20 22.86 -11.23
C GLU A 85 4.32 23.90 -11.16
N GLU A 86 5.17 23.84 -10.10
CA GLU A 86 6.25 24.81 -9.86
C GLU A 86 7.48 24.11 -9.25
N GLY A 87 8.65 24.72 -9.39
CA GLY A 87 9.90 24.28 -8.76
C GLY A 87 10.96 23.85 -9.77
N ALA A 88 11.70 22.78 -9.49
CA ALA A 88 12.80 22.30 -10.35
C ALA A 88 12.36 22.13 -11.80
N SER A 89 12.97 22.86 -12.72
CA SER A 89 12.54 22.98 -14.13
C SER A 89 12.42 21.62 -14.87
N ALA A 90 13.27 20.65 -14.51
CA ALA A 90 13.23 19.30 -15.09
C ALA A 90 11.98 18.48 -14.69
N LEU A 91 11.30 18.87 -13.61
CA LEU A 91 10.12 18.17 -13.07
C LEU A 91 8.81 18.89 -13.44
N VAL A 92 8.83 20.17 -13.76
CA VAL A 92 7.61 20.93 -14.10
C VAL A 92 6.87 20.27 -15.26
N GLY A 93 5.57 20.07 -15.09
CA GLY A 93 4.70 19.37 -16.03
C GLY A 93 4.79 17.84 -15.99
N ARG A 94 5.73 17.26 -15.22
CA ARG A 94 5.85 15.80 -15.10
C ARG A 94 4.83 15.27 -14.10
N THR A 95 4.28 14.09 -14.40
CA THR A 95 3.55 13.30 -13.43
C THR A 95 4.53 12.63 -12.46
N VAL A 96 4.25 12.76 -11.17
CA VAL A 96 5.10 12.22 -10.09
C VAL A 96 4.28 11.44 -9.08
N PHE A 97 4.90 10.45 -8.45
CA PHE A 97 4.42 9.79 -7.25
C PHE A 97 5.12 10.38 -6.02
N CYS A 98 4.37 10.56 -4.95
CA CYS A 98 4.90 10.95 -3.64
C CYS A 98 4.21 10.17 -2.51
N LEU A 99 4.96 9.80 -1.49
CA LEU A 99 4.42 9.23 -0.26
C LEU A 99 3.75 10.33 0.58
N TYR A 100 2.69 10.95 0.04
CA TYR A 100 2.02 12.10 0.62
C TYR A 100 0.56 11.78 1.00
N PRO A 101 0.04 12.38 2.09
CA PRO A 101 -1.37 12.23 2.49
C PRO A 101 -2.38 12.70 1.45
N HIS A 102 -3.66 12.43 1.70
CA HIS A 102 -4.78 12.88 0.86
C HIS A 102 -4.96 14.41 0.95
N GLN A 103 -4.43 15.11 -0.03
CA GLN A 103 -4.44 16.58 -0.11
C GLN A 103 -4.43 17.04 -1.57
N THR A 104 -5.11 18.12 -1.89
CA THR A 104 -5.29 18.58 -3.28
C THR A 104 -4.03 19.17 -3.89
N ARG A 105 -3.21 19.85 -3.08
CA ARG A 105 -1.94 20.45 -3.51
C ARG A 105 -0.97 20.49 -2.32
N TYR A 106 0.31 20.29 -2.58
CA TYR A 106 1.33 20.29 -1.52
C TYR A 106 2.69 20.77 -2.02
N VAL A 107 3.55 21.15 -1.08
CA VAL A 107 4.93 21.57 -1.30
C VAL A 107 5.86 20.58 -0.62
N VAL A 108 6.81 20.03 -1.36
CA VAL A 108 7.78 19.04 -0.85
C VAL A 108 9.13 19.23 -1.54
N PRO A 109 10.24 18.80 -0.91
CA PRO A 109 11.53 18.73 -1.59
C PRO A 109 11.43 17.94 -2.89
N ALA A 110 12.09 18.38 -3.95
CA ALA A 110 12.13 17.70 -5.25
C ALA A 110 12.65 16.25 -5.13
N SER A 111 13.47 15.96 -4.14
CA SER A 111 13.96 14.60 -3.84
C SER A 111 12.88 13.66 -3.25
N ALA A 112 11.75 14.18 -2.81
CA ALA A 112 10.65 13.40 -2.25
C ALA A 112 9.68 12.88 -3.32
N VAL A 113 9.78 13.37 -4.54
CA VAL A 113 8.93 12.92 -5.65
C VAL A 113 9.70 12.00 -6.60
N THR A 114 9.00 11.01 -7.14
CA THR A 114 9.54 10.08 -8.13
C THR A 114 8.75 10.23 -9.42
N PRO A 115 9.39 10.58 -10.56
CA PRO A 115 8.70 10.66 -11.84
C PRO A 115 8.03 9.33 -12.21
N VAL A 116 6.77 9.40 -12.61
CA VAL A 116 6.03 8.26 -13.15
C VAL A 116 6.51 8.01 -14.58
N PRO A 117 6.87 6.77 -14.96
CA PRO A 117 7.21 6.44 -16.34
C PRO A 117 6.05 6.75 -17.30
N GLU A 118 6.37 7.12 -18.55
CA GLU A 118 5.37 7.55 -19.53
C GLU A 118 4.39 6.45 -19.94
N ASP A 119 4.82 5.19 -19.86
CA ASP A 119 4.02 3.99 -20.12
C ASP A 119 3.15 3.54 -18.94
N VAL A 120 3.23 4.24 -17.79
CA VAL A 120 2.42 3.96 -16.61
C VAL A 120 1.29 4.98 -16.49
N PRO A 121 0.02 4.56 -16.59
CA PRO A 121 -1.12 5.47 -16.37
C PRO A 121 -1.09 6.10 -14.96
N PRO A 122 -1.28 7.42 -14.83
CA PRO A 122 -1.26 8.10 -13.54
C PRO A 122 -2.20 7.46 -12.49
N GLY A 123 -3.41 7.06 -12.91
CA GLY A 123 -4.37 6.40 -12.04
C GLY A 123 -3.92 5.02 -11.53
N ARG A 124 -3.01 4.32 -12.23
CA ARG A 124 -2.40 3.06 -11.80
C ARG A 124 -1.18 3.31 -10.91
N ALA A 125 -0.47 4.40 -11.11
CA ALA A 125 0.72 4.75 -10.36
C ALA A 125 0.47 4.91 -8.84
N ILE A 126 -0.77 5.12 -8.40
CA ILE A 126 -1.16 5.11 -6.98
C ILE A 126 -0.77 3.80 -6.27
N LEU A 127 -0.65 2.69 -6.99
CA LEU A 127 -0.26 1.40 -6.44
C LEU A 127 1.24 1.31 -6.12
N ALA A 128 2.05 2.33 -6.46
CA ALA A 128 3.50 2.28 -6.33
C ALA A 128 3.97 1.95 -4.91
N GLY A 129 3.36 2.52 -3.87
CA GLY A 129 3.74 2.22 -2.48
C GLY A 129 3.45 0.76 -2.07
N THR A 130 2.39 0.15 -2.62
CA THR A 130 2.06 -1.25 -2.34
C THR A 130 2.94 -2.21 -3.15
N VAL A 131 3.21 -1.88 -4.41
CA VAL A 131 4.16 -2.64 -5.24
C VAL A 131 5.59 -2.51 -4.70
N GLU A 132 5.95 -1.36 -4.13
CA GLU A 132 7.21 -1.19 -3.40
C GLU A 132 7.31 -2.14 -2.20
N THR A 133 6.22 -2.32 -1.46
CA THR A 133 6.13 -3.32 -0.38
C THR A 133 6.35 -4.73 -0.92
N ALA A 134 5.72 -5.09 -2.04
CA ALA A 134 5.91 -6.38 -2.69
C ALA A 134 7.37 -6.58 -3.14
N VAL A 135 8.00 -5.58 -3.75
CA VAL A 135 9.40 -5.65 -4.15
C VAL A 135 10.32 -5.88 -2.94
N ASN A 136 10.10 -5.17 -1.82
CA ASN A 136 10.89 -5.38 -0.61
C ASN A 136 10.70 -6.78 -0.03
N ALA A 137 9.47 -7.26 0.01
CA ALA A 137 9.12 -8.61 0.45
C ALA A 137 9.87 -9.67 -0.37
N LEU A 138 9.90 -9.54 -1.69
CA LEU A 138 10.64 -10.48 -2.55
C LEU A 138 12.16 -10.32 -2.44
N TRP A 139 12.66 -9.14 -2.12
CA TRP A 139 14.08 -8.97 -1.78
C TRP A 139 14.45 -9.64 -0.45
N ASP A 140 13.52 -9.69 0.51
CA ASP A 140 13.70 -10.41 1.78
C ASP A 140 13.59 -11.92 1.57
N ALA A 141 12.53 -12.41 0.93
CA ALA A 141 12.28 -13.83 0.71
C ALA A 141 13.27 -14.48 -0.25
N ALA A 142 13.76 -13.71 -1.26
CA ALA A 142 14.65 -14.18 -2.31
C ALA A 142 14.15 -15.49 -3.01
N PRO A 143 12.91 -15.53 -3.51
CA PRO A 143 12.36 -16.72 -4.15
C PRO A 143 13.20 -17.15 -5.36
N LEU A 144 13.24 -18.45 -5.62
CA LEU A 144 14.04 -19.04 -6.70
C LEU A 144 13.14 -19.43 -7.90
N VAL A 145 13.81 -19.62 -9.02
CA VAL A 145 13.19 -20.16 -10.23
C VAL A 145 12.63 -21.56 -9.95
N GLY A 146 11.34 -21.74 -10.24
CA GLY A 146 10.64 -23.02 -10.07
C GLY A 146 9.98 -23.22 -8.71
N ASP A 147 10.09 -22.28 -7.77
CA ASP A 147 9.44 -22.37 -6.45
C ASP A 147 7.92 -22.52 -6.55
N ARG A 148 7.38 -23.28 -5.60
CA ARG A 148 5.95 -23.35 -5.30
C ARG A 148 5.65 -22.33 -4.20
N ILE A 149 4.81 -21.35 -4.51
CA ILE A 149 4.60 -20.20 -3.64
C ILE A 149 3.09 -20.01 -3.39
N ALA A 150 2.70 -19.95 -2.13
CA ALA A 150 1.37 -19.50 -1.75
C ALA A 150 1.42 -18.08 -1.20
N VAL A 151 0.45 -17.25 -1.58
CA VAL A 151 0.22 -15.93 -1.01
C VAL A 151 -1.10 -15.98 -0.26
N VAL A 152 -1.05 -15.99 1.07
CA VAL A 152 -2.23 -16.12 1.94
C VAL A 152 -2.73 -14.73 2.32
N GLY A 153 -3.89 -14.38 1.79
CA GLY A 153 -4.53 -13.07 1.90
C GLY A 153 -4.51 -12.30 0.57
N ALA A 154 -5.66 -12.30 -0.12
CA ALA A 154 -5.87 -11.61 -1.39
C ALA A 154 -6.29 -10.13 -1.20
N GLY A 155 -5.66 -9.47 -0.22
CA GLY A 155 -5.73 -8.01 -0.06
C GLY A 155 -4.79 -7.30 -1.05
N MET A 156 -4.74 -5.96 -0.99
CA MET A 156 -3.92 -5.17 -1.91
C MET A 156 -2.43 -5.56 -1.89
N VAL A 157 -1.86 -5.81 -0.71
CA VAL A 157 -0.45 -6.23 -0.56
C VAL A 157 -0.24 -7.63 -1.14
N GLY A 158 -1.08 -8.62 -0.75
CA GLY A 158 -0.96 -9.99 -1.24
C GLY A 158 -1.11 -10.07 -2.77
N CYS A 159 -2.10 -9.38 -3.34
CA CYS A 159 -2.27 -9.30 -4.79
C CYS A 159 -1.06 -8.63 -5.48
N SER A 160 -0.47 -7.59 -4.89
CA SER A 160 0.75 -6.97 -5.44
C SER A 160 1.95 -7.92 -5.40
N VAL A 161 2.10 -8.70 -4.33
CA VAL A 161 3.13 -9.75 -4.24
C VAL A 161 2.91 -10.83 -5.30
N ALA A 162 1.68 -11.33 -5.42
CA ALA A 162 1.33 -12.34 -6.42
C ALA A 162 1.59 -11.86 -7.85
N ALA A 163 1.25 -10.59 -8.15
CA ALA A 163 1.50 -9.97 -9.46
C ALA A 163 2.99 -9.93 -9.82
N VAL A 164 3.85 -9.58 -8.86
CA VAL A 164 5.31 -9.56 -9.11
C VAL A 164 5.87 -10.98 -9.23
N LEU A 165 5.38 -11.93 -8.42
CA LEU A 165 5.78 -13.33 -8.47
C LEU A 165 5.37 -14.04 -9.77
N ALA A 166 4.25 -13.64 -10.38
CA ALA A 166 3.80 -14.18 -11.67
C ALA A 166 4.85 -14.02 -12.78
N GLY A 167 5.73 -13.02 -12.66
CA GLY A 167 6.86 -12.81 -13.58
C GLY A 167 8.10 -13.67 -13.28
N LEU A 168 8.11 -14.47 -12.20
CA LEU A 168 9.26 -15.30 -11.85
C LEU A 168 9.24 -16.61 -12.68
N PRO A 169 10.27 -16.88 -13.51
CA PRO A 169 10.26 -18.02 -14.40
C PRO A 169 10.08 -19.36 -13.69
N GLY A 170 9.09 -20.15 -14.13
CA GLY A 170 8.82 -21.48 -13.60
C GLY A 170 8.20 -21.53 -12.21
N ALA A 171 8.01 -20.39 -11.53
CA ALA A 171 7.32 -20.37 -10.24
C ALA A 171 5.83 -20.74 -10.43
N ARG A 172 5.31 -21.52 -9.48
CA ARG A 172 3.89 -21.84 -9.38
C ARG A 172 3.30 -21.04 -8.22
N VAL A 173 2.54 -20.01 -8.56
CA VAL A 173 1.98 -19.07 -7.58
C VAL A 173 0.50 -19.30 -7.43
N GLN A 174 0.02 -19.47 -6.19
CA GLN A 174 -1.39 -19.49 -5.84
C GLN A 174 -1.71 -18.37 -4.84
N LEU A 175 -2.80 -17.67 -5.09
CA LEU A 175 -3.38 -16.69 -4.17
C LEU A 175 -4.46 -17.38 -3.34
N VAL A 176 -4.35 -17.32 -2.02
CA VAL A 176 -5.24 -18.04 -1.09
C VAL A 176 -6.05 -17.05 -0.28
N ASP A 177 -7.39 -17.13 -0.37
CA ASP A 177 -8.28 -16.27 0.43
C ASP A 177 -9.62 -16.96 0.71
N VAL A 178 -10.28 -16.56 1.80
CA VAL A 178 -11.64 -17.01 2.13
C VAL A 178 -12.71 -16.35 1.25
N ASP A 179 -12.40 -15.20 0.68
CA ASP A 179 -13.28 -14.42 -0.20
C ASP A 179 -13.13 -14.90 -1.67
N THR A 180 -14.01 -15.77 -2.11
CA THR A 180 -14.01 -16.30 -3.48
C THR A 180 -14.20 -15.23 -4.56
N SER A 181 -14.68 -14.03 -4.22
CA SER A 181 -14.77 -12.90 -5.15
C SER A 181 -13.38 -12.39 -5.61
N ARG A 182 -12.30 -12.91 -5.02
CA ARG A 182 -10.91 -12.63 -5.40
C ARG A 182 -10.39 -13.48 -6.56
N ALA A 183 -11.09 -14.56 -6.91
CA ALA A 183 -10.67 -15.43 -8.02
C ALA A 183 -10.48 -14.69 -9.35
N PRO A 184 -11.37 -13.78 -9.80
CA PRO A 184 -11.14 -13.00 -11.01
C PRO A 184 -9.90 -12.08 -10.94
N VAL A 185 -9.54 -11.61 -9.74
CA VAL A 185 -8.31 -10.81 -9.56
C VAL A 185 -7.08 -11.71 -9.76
N ALA A 186 -7.07 -12.91 -9.17
CA ALA A 186 -5.97 -13.88 -9.36
C ALA A 186 -5.80 -14.23 -10.83
N GLU A 187 -6.89 -14.49 -11.55
CA GLU A 187 -6.89 -14.75 -12.99
C GLU A 187 -6.28 -13.58 -13.79
N ALA A 188 -6.71 -12.35 -13.49
CA ALA A 188 -6.16 -11.15 -14.13
C ALA A 188 -4.66 -10.94 -13.85
N LEU A 189 -4.18 -11.37 -12.68
CA LEU A 189 -2.76 -11.35 -12.31
C LEU A 189 -1.96 -12.53 -12.89
N GLY A 190 -2.61 -13.51 -13.51
CA GLY A 190 -1.96 -14.68 -14.09
C GLY A 190 -1.48 -15.72 -13.06
N VAL A 191 -2.14 -15.81 -11.90
CA VAL A 191 -1.84 -16.75 -10.81
C VAL A 191 -3.04 -17.62 -10.47
N GLY A 192 -2.81 -18.78 -9.83
CA GLY A 192 -3.88 -19.64 -9.32
C GLY A 192 -4.65 -18.98 -8.17
N PHE A 193 -5.88 -19.43 -7.95
CA PHE A 193 -6.69 -19.07 -6.78
C PHE A 193 -7.17 -20.32 -6.05
N ALA A 194 -7.13 -20.31 -4.73
CA ALA A 194 -7.71 -21.37 -3.91
C ALA A 194 -8.35 -20.77 -2.63
N VAL A 195 -9.40 -21.44 -2.13
CA VAL A 195 -9.80 -21.23 -0.73
C VAL A 195 -8.83 -21.98 0.20
N PRO A 196 -8.72 -21.60 1.48
CA PRO A 196 -7.70 -22.19 2.37
C PRO A 196 -7.67 -23.72 2.38
N ASP A 197 -8.82 -24.39 2.37
CA ASP A 197 -8.90 -25.86 2.45
C ASP A 197 -8.43 -26.54 1.16
N ASP A 198 -8.59 -25.89 0.01
CA ASP A 198 -8.21 -26.41 -1.31
C ASP A 198 -6.81 -25.98 -1.75
N ALA A 199 -6.12 -25.17 -0.93
CA ALA A 199 -4.78 -24.66 -1.28
C ALA A 199 -3.75 -25.79 -1.34
N GLU A 200 -2.96 -25.82 -2.44
CA GLU A 200 -1.89 -26.77 -2.63
C GLU A 200 -0.76 -26.57 -1.61
N GLY A 201 -0.36 -27.66 -0.96
CA GLY A 201 0.75 -27.68 -0.01
C GLY A 201 2.12 -27.88 -0.65
N ASP A 202 3.09 -28.28 0.18
CA ASP A 202 4.51 -28.44 -0.20
C ASP A 202 5.10 -27.17 -0.83
N CYS A 203 4.73 -26.00 -0.32
CA CYS A 203 5.26 -24.73 -0.77
C CYS A 203 6.69 -24.49 -0.24
N ASP A 204 7.55 -23.98 -1.09
CA ASP A 204 8.90 -23.56 -0.73
C ASP A 204 8.86 -22.26 0.07
N LEU A 205 7.91 -21.38 -0.29
CA LEU A 205 7.66 -20.09 0.34
C LEU A 205 6.16 -19.87 0.50
N VAL A 206 5.76 -19.35 1.65
CA VAL A 206 4.42 -18.78 1.86
C VAL A 206 4.54 -17.32 2.26
N VAL A 207 3.89 -16.43 1.53
CA VAL A 207 3.79 -15.01 1.90
C VAL A 207 2.46 -14.78 2.60
N HIS A 208 2.50 -14.39 3.88
CA HIS A 208 1.29 -14.13 4.65
C HIS A 208 0.98 -12.63 4.70
N ALA A 209 -0.22 -12.25 4.25
CA ALA A 209 -0.70 -10.88 4.15
C ALA A 209 -2.17 -10.73 4.56
N SER A 210 -2.75 -11.73 5.23
CA SER A 210 -4.18 -11.73 5.60
C SER A 210 -4.48 -10.99 6.90
N ALA A 211 -3.47 -10.75 7.73
CA ALA A 211 -3.59 -10.24 9.09
C ALA A 211 -4.59 -11.06 9.95
N SER A 212 -4.69 -12.37 9.72
CA SER A 212 -5.55 -13.28 10.49
C SER A 212 -4.75 -14.41 11.11
N GLU A 213 -5.18 -14.84 12.30
CA GLU A 213 -4.59 -15.96 13.02
C GLU A 213 -4.73 -17.28 12.24
N ALA A 214 -5.92 -17.51 11.69
CA ALA A 214 -6.19 -18.71 10.86
C ALA A 214 -5.33 -18.72 9.58
N GLY A 215 -5.14 -17.55 8.94
CA GLY A 215 -4.28 -17.44 7.77
C GLY A 215 -2.81 -17.72 8.09
N LEU A 216 -2.31 -17.28 9.24
CA LEU A 216 -0.94 -17.58 9.67
C LEU A 216 -0.76 -19.07 10.00
N ALA A 217 -1.74 -19.68 10.68
CA ALA A 217 -1.74 -21.13 10.94
C ALA A 217 -1.72 -21.91 9.61
N ARG A 218 -2.62 -21.57 8.69
CA ARG A 218 -2.67 -22.22 7.37
C ARG A 218 -1.37 -22.02 6.58
N SER A 219 -0.72 -20.86 6.72
CA SER A 219 0.57 -20.58 6.06
C SER A 219 1.65 -21.58 6.49
N LEU A 220 1.70 -21.95 7.76
CA LEU A 220 2.64 -22.98 8.26
C LEU A 220 2.31 -24.39 7.75
N GLU A 221 1.04 -24.73 7.63
CA GLU A 221 0.60 -26.04 7.13
C GLU A 221 0.96 -26.24 5.65
N LEU A 222 0.91 -25.17 4.85
CA LEU A 222 1.19 -25.22 3.41
C LEU A 222 2.68 -25.42 3.09
N LEU A 223 3.59 -25.21 4.05
CA LEU A 223 5.04 -25.29 3.79
C LEU A 223 5.55 -26.72 3.59
N ALA A 224 6.46 -26.87 2.67
CA ALA A 224 7.37 -28.01 2.60
C ALA A 224 8.36 -28.01 3.78
N PRO A 225 9.08 -29.14 4.04
CA PRO A 225 10.17 -29.13 5.00
C PRO A 225 11.21 -28.03 4.68
N GLU A 226 11.69 -27.35 5.73
CA GLU A 226 12.63 -26.20 5.66
C GLU A 226 12.09 -24.95 4.96
N GLY A 227 10.77 -24.91 4.65
CA GLY A 227 10.10 -23.76 4.04
C GLY A 227 9.98 -22.57 4.97
N GLU A 228 9.69 -21.41 4.38
CA GLU A 228 9.57 -20.14 5.09
C GLU A 228 8.19 -19.50 4.92
N VAL A 229 7.62 -18.98 6.03
CA VAL A 229 6.57 -17.96 5.98
C VAL A 229 7.20 -16.58 6.04
N LEU A 230 6.99 -15.78 5.01
CA LEU A 230 7.28 -14.35 5.04
C LEU A 230 6.03 -13.59 5.53
N GLU A 231 6.12 -13.02 6.73
CA GLU A 231 5.03 -12.32 7.38
C GLU A 231 5.03 -10.83 7.00
N LEU A 232 3.98 -10.36 6.34
CA LEU A 232 3.79 -8.97 5.92
C LEU A 232 2.67 -8.27 6.68
N SER A 233 1.92 -9.01 7.51
CA SER A 233 0.76 -8.45 8.18
C SER A 233 1.15 -7.54 9.32
N TRP A 234 0.47 -6.39 9.41
CA TRP A 234 0.50 -5.57 10.60
C TRP A 234 -0.78 -5.79 11.40
N TYR A 235 -0.65 -6.49 12.51
CA TYR A 235 -1.79 -6.86 13.37
C TYR A 235 -2.28 -5.72 14.28
N GLY A 236 -1.58 -4.58 14.30
CA GLY A 236 -1.89 -3.48 15.21
C GLY A 236 -1.65 -3.89 16.66
N ASP A 237 -2.67 -3.73 17.49
CA ASP A 237 -2.66 -4.04 18.94
C ASP A 237 -3.06 -5.48 19.30
N ARG A 238 -3.36 -6.32 18.28
CA ARG A 238 -3.82 -7.70 18.50
C ARG A 238 -2.68 -8.66 18.84
N ARG A 239 -2.96 -9.60 19.76
CA ARG A 239 -2.13 -10.78 19.97
C ARG A 239 -2.62 -11.89 19.05
N VAL A 240 -1.69 -12.64 18.47
CA VAL A 240 -1.95 -13.70 17.49
C VAL A 240 -1.32 -14.98 17.99
N ALA A 241 -2.10 -16.07 18.06
CA ALA A 241 -1.59 -17.39 18.37
C ALA A 241 -0.92 -18.00 17.12
N VAL A 242 0.19 -18.73 17.35
CA VAL A 242 0.95 -19.40 16.29
C VAL A 242 1.10 -20.88 16.69
N PRO A 243 0.65 -21.83 15.84
CA PRO A 243 0.72 -23.27 16.14
C PRO A 243 2.14 -23.82 15.94
N LEU A 244 3.02 -23.63 16.92
CA LEU A 244 4.41 -24.12 16.87
C LEU A 244 4.56 -25.58 17.30
N GLY A 245 3.48 -26.21 17.75
CA GLY A 245 3.51 -27.55 18.33
C GLY A 245 3.46 -28.71 17.33
N GLU A 246 2.99 -28.50 16.10
CA GLU A 246 2.82 -29.58 15.10
C GLU A 246 4.04 -29.71 14.18
N HIS A 247 3.96 -29.13 13.01
CA HIS A 247 4.96 -29.33 11.97
C HIS A 247 6.13 -28.34 12.04
N PHE A 248 5.97 -27.23 12.76
CA PHE A 248 6.98 -26.19 12.81
C PHE A 248 8.37 -26.72 13.20
N HIS A 249 8.45 -27.44 14.33
CA HIS A 249 9.72 -27.99 14.79
C HIS A 249 10.22 -29.15 13.91
N SER A 250 9.34 -30.12 13.63
CA SER A 250 9.73 -31.35 12.92
C SER A 250 10.13 -31.11 11.47
N ARG A 251 9.57 -30.12 10.82
CA ARG A 251 9.91 -29.71 9.44
C ARG A 251 10.91 -28.57 9.37
N ARG A 252 11.41 -28.05 10.51
CA ARG A 252 12.39 -26.96 10.59
C ARG A 252 11.93 -25.70 9.85
N LEU A 253 10.67 -25.31 10.05
CA LEU A 253 10.07 -24.16 9.37
C LEU A 253 10.60 -22.85 9.93
N THR A 254 10.52 -21.78 9.12
CA THR A 254 10.91 -20.42 9.51
C THR A 254 9.71 -19.48 9.38
N VAL A 255 9.58 -18.54 10.30
CA VAL A 255 8.71 -17.36 10.16
C VAL A 255 9.58 -16.12 10.24
N ARG A 256 9.53 -15.28 9.22
CA ARG A 256 10.31 -14.04 9.14
C ARG A 256 9.44 -12.85 8.79
N GLY A 257 9.56 -11.76 9.56
CA GLY A 257 8.89 -10.51 9.26
C GLY A 257 9.58 -9.73 8.14
N SER A 258 8.81 -9.08 7.27
CA SER A 258 9.29 -8.11 6.30
C SER A 258 8.49 -6.81 6.43
N GLN A 259 9.19 -5.67 6.34
CA GLN A 259 8.57 -4.36 6.52
C GLN A 259 9.23 -3.34 5.58
N VAL A 260 8.40 -2.59 4.83
CA VAL A 260 8.82 -1.70 3.73
C VAL A 260 9.63 -0.48 4.18
N GLY A 261 9.53 -0.05 5.45
CA GLY A 261 10.28 1.08 5.99
C GLY A 261 11.80 0.86 6.01
N ALA A 262 12.25 -0.40 5.89
CA ALA A 262 13.67 -0.74 5.76
C ALA A 262 13.94 -1.46 4.44
N VAL A 263 14.97 -1.04 3.71
CA VAL A 263 15.42 -1.79 2.53
C VAL A 263 15.98 -3.13 2.97
N SER A 264 15.57 -4.22 2.31
CA SER A 264 16.04 -5.59 2.59
C SER A 264 17.55 -5.66 2.84
N PRO A 265 17.99 -6.38 3.88
CA PRO A 265 19.42 -6.59 4.15
C PRO A 265 20.20 -7.11 2.95
N SER A 266 19.57 -7.92 2.10
CA SER A 266 20.19 -8.47 0.88
C SER A 266 20.48 -7.42 -0.19
N ARG A 267 19.89 -6.22 -0.10
CA ARG A 267 19.94 -5.15 -1.12
C ARG A 267 20.46 -3.82 -0.60
N ARG A 268 20.30 -3.48 0.68
CA ARG A 268 20.59 -2.15 1.25
C ARG A 268 22.02 -1.62 1.04
N SER A 269 22.98 -2.48 0.76
CA SER A 269 24.35 -2.06 0.45
C SER A 269 24.50 -1.44 -0.94
N ARG A 270 23.52 -1.60 -1.83
CA ARG A 270 23.58 -1.18 -3.25
C ARG A 270 22.25 -0.71 -3.82
N ARG A 271 21.21 -0.59 -3.00
CA ARG A 271 19.89 -0.08 -3.37
C ARG A 271 19.35 0.81 -2.26
N THR A 272 18.77 1.92 -2.66
CA THR A 272 18.09 2.88 -1.79
C THR A 272 16.57 2.67 -1.80
N HIS A 273 15.83 3.38 -0.96
CA HIS A 273 14.37 3.47 -1.04
C HIS A 273 13.92 4.04 -2.39
N ALA A 274 14.61 5.07 -2.90
CA ALA A 274 14.30 5.67 -4.20
C ALA A 274 14.48 4.66 -5.36
N ASP A 275 15.54 3.84 -5.35
CA ASP A 275 15.74 2.79 -6.35
C ASP A 275 14.61 1.75 -6.31
N ARG A 276 14.14 1.38 -5.11
CA ARG A 276 13.05 0.42 -4.92
C ARG A 276 11.72 0.99 -5.41
N LEU A 277 11.40 2.22 -5.06
CA LEU A 277 10.18 2.90 -5.51
C LEU A 277 10.18 3.09 -7.03
N ALA A 278 11.31 3.50 -7.62
CA ALA A 278 11.45 3.60 -9.07
C ALA A 278 11.28 2.24 -9.77
N LEU A 279 11.72 1.14 -9.16
CA LEU A 279 11.46 -0.21 -9.68
C LEU A 279 9.97 -0.54 -9.60
N ALA A 280 9.32 -0.25 -8.48
CA ALA A 280 7.88 -0.46 -8.30
C ALA A 280 7.06 0.27 -9.36
N LEU A 281 7.39 1.54 -9.64
CA LEU A 281 6.75 2.32 -10.70
C LEU A 281 6.92 1.68 -12.09
N ARG A 282 8.12 1.18 -12.43
CA ARG A 282 8.33 0.48 -13.72
C ARG A 282 7.52 -0.81 -13.83
N LEU A 283 7.36 -1.56 -12.75
CA LEU A 283 6.54 -2.79 -12.76
C LEU A 283 5.07 -2.48 -13.05
N LEU A 284 4.59 -1.29 -12.67
CA LEU A 284 3.23 -0.84 -12.94
C LEU A 284 2.93 -0.54 -14.43
N ALA A 285 3.88 -0.69 -15.34
CA ALA A 285 3.61 -0.72 -16.78
C ALA A 285 2.69 -1.91 -17.16
N ALA A 286 2.73 -3.01 -16.39
CA ALA A 286 1.90 -4.18 -16.63
C ALA A 286 0.39 -3.89 -16.38
N PRO A 287 -0.50 -4.07 -17.37
CA PRO A 287 -1.92 -3.76 -17.25
C PRO A 287 -2.66 -4.60 -16.20
N ALA A 288 -2.14 -5.77 -15.85
CA ALA A 288 -2.71 -6.66 -14.85
C ALA A 288 -2.96 -5.96 -13.50
N PHE A 289 -2.14 -4.97 -13.15
CA PHE A 289 -2.32 -4.20 -11.91
C PHE A 289 -3.62 -3.38 -11.86
N ASP A 290 -4.30 -3.13 -12.99
CA ASP A 290 -5.60 -2.45 -12.98
C ASP A 290 -6.65 -3.23 -12.19
N ALA A 291 -6.53 -4.57 -12.13
CA ALA A 291 -7.40 -5.43 -11.33
C ALA A 291 -7.38 -5.12 -9.81
N LEU A 292 -6.34 -4.42 -9.34
CA LEU A 292 -6.23 -4.03 -7.94
C LEU A 292 -6.99 -2.74 -7.61
N ILE A 293 -7.40 -1.96 -8.61
CA ILE A 293 -8.18 -0.73 -8.43
C ILE A 293 -9.66 -1.12 -8.53
N THR A 294 -10.30 -1.35 -7.39
CA THR A 294 -11.65 -1.93 -7.33
C THR A 294 -12.74 -0.94 -6.94
N GLY A 295 -12.40 0.33 -6.81
CA GLY A 295 -13.35 1.40 -6.54
C GLY A 295 -12.76 2.76 -6.85
N GLU A 296 -13.65 3.75 -7.03
CA GLU A 296 -13.29 5.13 -7.30
C GLU A 296 -14.30 6.08 -6.67
N ALA A 297 -13.80 7.19 -6.12
CA ALA A 297 -14.63 8.26 -5.56
C ALA A 297 -13.92 9.62 -5.68
N GLY A 298 -14.67 10.71 -5.61
CA GLY A 298 -14.13 12.06 -5.54
C GLY A 298 -13.47 12.35 -4.17
N PHE A 299 -12.48 13.24 -4.16
CA PHE A 299 -11.80 13.64 -2.92
C PHE A 299 -12.79 14.14 -1.84
N THR A 300 -13.82 14.84 -2.24
CA THR A 300 -14.85 15.40 -1.33
C THR A 300 -15.67 14.33 -0.60
N GLU A 301 -15.67 13.10 -1.10
CA GLU A 301 -16.41 11.98 -0.54
C GLU A 301 -15.63 11.23 0.57
N LEU A 302 -14.33 11.48 0.73
CA LEU A 302 -13.48 10.79 1.71
C LEU A 302 -14.08 10.67 3.12
N PRO A 303 -14.68 11.73 3.72
CA PRO A 303 -15.27 11.63 5.05
C PRO A 303 -16.42 10.60 5.15
N ARG A 304 -17.14 10.38 4.05
CA ARG A 304 -18.24 9.40 3.97
C ARG A 304 -17.78 8.02 3.56
N LEU A 305 -16.67 7.95 2.81
CA LEU A 305 -16.11 6.74 2.25
C LEU A 305 -15.29 5.95 3.28
N MET A 306 -14.52 6.64 4.12
CA MET A 306 -13.61 6.00 5.08
C MET A 306 -14.31 5.06 6.08
N PRO A 307 -15.44 5.39 6.70
CA PRO A 307 -16.11 4.49 7.64
C PRO A 307 -16.47 3.11 7.06
N PRO A 308 -17.18 3.00 5.90
CA PRO A 308 -17.51 1.69 5.33
C PRO A 308 -16.27 0.94 4.77
N LEU A 309 -15.22 1.64 4.32
CA LEU A 309 -13.97 1.00 3.94
C LEU A 309 -13.24 0.42 5.16
N ALA A 310 -13.15 1.18 6.25
CA ALA A 310 -12.46 0.76 7.46
C ALA A 310 -13.15 -0.43 8.13
N SER A 311 -14.47 -0.42 8.21
CA SER A 311 -15.26 -1.53 8.77
C SER A 311 -15.32 -2.77 7.87
N GLY A 312 -14.90 -2.65 6.59
CA GLY A 312 -15.04 -3.73 5.61
C GLY A 312 -16.43 -3.86 4.99
N ALA A 313 -17.39 -3.00 5.33
CA ALA A 313 -18.72 -2.98 4.72
C ALA A 313 -18.67 -2.61 3.23
N LEU A 314 -17.67 -1.85 2.81
CA LEU A 314 -17.34 -1.61 1.41
C LEU A 314 -16.09 -2.43 1.05
N PRO A 315 -16.24 -3.58 0.37
CA PRO A 315 -15.10 -4.39 -0.02
C PRO A 315 -14.30 -3.68 -1.12
N ALA A 316 -13.02 -3.42 -0.85
CA ALA A 316 -12.13 -2.85 -1.82
C ALA A 316 -10.71 -3.40 -1.64
N LEU A 317 -9.95 -3.54 -2.74
CA LEU A 317 -8.51 -3.70 -2.71
C LEU A 317 -7.85 -2.32 -2.57
N CYS A 318 -7.70 -1.60 -3.67
CA CYS A 318 -7.36 -0.18 -3.66
C CYS A 318 -8.59 0.64 -4.08
N HIS A 319 -9.00 1.60 -3.25
CA HIS A 319 -9.99 2.59 -3.66
C HIS A 319 -9.26 3.84 -4.14
N ARG A 320 -9.46 4.20 -5.42
CA ARG A 320 -8.83 5.37 -6.04
C ARG A 320 -9.64 6.62 -5.71
N ILE A 321 -8.96 7.66 -5.28
CA ILE A 321 -9.54 8.99 -5.07
C ILE A 321 -9.13 9.90 -6.22
N VAL A 322 -10.11 10.53 -6.85
CA VAL A 322 -9.95 11.47 -7.96
C VAL A 322 -10.04 12.90 -7.45
N TYR A 323 -9.16 13.75 -7.93
CA TYR A 323 -9.13 15.17 -7.56
C TYR A 323 -9.58 16.01 -8.75
N ASP A 324 -10.81 16.54 -8.67
CA ASP A 324 -11.38 17.42 -9.69
C ASP A 324 -11.18 18.90 -9.28
N PRO A 325 -10.46 19.70 -10.08
CA PRO A 325 -10.25 21.11 -9.80
C PRO A 325 -11.55 21.93 -9.67
N VAL A 326 -12.63 21.52 -10.35
CA VAL A 326 -13.93 22.21 -10.28
C VAL A 326 -14.60 21.97 -8.93
N GLU A 327 -14.59 20.72 -8.45
CA GLU A 327 -15.12 20.37 -7.12
C GLU A 327 -14.31 21.04 -6.00
N GLU A 328 -12.99 21.08 -6.15
CA GLU A 328 -12.10 21.76 -5.21
C GLU A 328 -12.43 23.26 -5.08
N ALA A 329 -12.60 23.94 -6.22
CA ALA A 329 -12.94 25.37 -6.23
C ALA A 329 -14.29 25.63 -5.54
N ALA A 330 -15.28 24.78 -5.76
CA ALA A 330 -16.60 24.88 -5.11
C ALA A 330 -16.51 24.68 -3.59
N LEU A 331 -15.67 23.75 -3.12
CA LEU A 331 -15.47 23.49 -1.69
C LEU A 331 -14.72 24.65 -1.01
N VAL A 332 -13.68 25.20 -1.65
CA VAL A 332 -12.95 26.36 -1.16
C VAL A 332 -13.85 27.58 -1.00
N GLN A 333 -14.84 27.75 -1.88
CA GLN A 333 -15.82 28.84 -1.76
C GLN A 333 -16.77 28.65 -0.58
N ARG A 334 -17.17 27.40 -0.27
CA ARG A 334 -18.05 27.11 0.89
C ARG A 334 -17.39 27.25 2.25
N HIS A 335 -16.06 27.18 2.31
CA HIS A 335 -15.24 27.31 3.53
C HIS A 335 -14.56 28.69 3.60
N ARG A 336 -15.06 29.70 2.90
CA ARG A 336 -14.64 31.10 3.15
C ARG A 336 -15.25 31.54 4.47
N PRO A 337 -14.45 32.14 5.38
CA PRO A 337 -14.92 32.66 6.68
C PRO A 337 -15.96 33.73 6.50
#